data_93f4cea46dbfa9e674c48efd9d39bb29
#
_entry.id   93f4cea46dbfa9e674c48efd9d39bb29
#
_cell.length_a   1.000
_cell.length_b   1.000
_cell.length_c   1.000
_cell.angle_alpha   90.00
_cell.angle_beta   90.00
_cell.angle_gamma   90.00
#
_symmetry.space_group_name_H-M   'P 1'
#
loop_
_entity.id
_entity.type
_entity.pdbx_description
1 polymer ?
#
loop_
_entity_poly.entity_id
_entity_poly.type
_entity_poly.pdbx_seq_one_letter_code
_entity_poly.pdbx_strand_id
1 'polypeptide(L)'
;VQVLTVNMEQRVAQNTVPVQNGDVQAKGEDADAVKKKVALTFDDGPDPDYTEMLLDGLKKRNVKATFFLLGKQAEAYPDIVKRMHKEGHMIGNHSYDHVNLANLSKTDAAKQIRMTSEAIHKITGEYPQYLRPPFGNEPPECSCAKNMMTVLWDVDPLDWCCGSSSTVIEKVVKAVEEDDIILLHDASESSVEAALGIIDALEKQGYEFVTVDEVIFE
;
A
#
# COMPACT_ATOMS: atom_id res chain seq x y z
N VAL A 1 -14.67 5.20 14.46
CA VAL A 1 -13.88 5.17 13.20
C VAL A 1 -12.93 6.35 13.29
N GLN A 2 -11.66 6.09 13.51
CA GLN A 2 -10.64 7.12 13.37
C GLN A 2 -10.22 7.11 11.89
N VAL A 3 -10.57 8.16 11.18
CA VAL A 3 -10.08 8.45 9.84
C VAL A 3 -8.82 9.28 10.02
N LEU A 4 -7.68 8.71 9.74
CA LEU A 4 -6.44 9.47 9.59
C LEU A 4 -6.34 9.92 8.12
N THR A 5 -7.05 10.99 7.80
CA THR A 5 -6.75 11.81 6.62
C THR A 5 -5.67 12.78 7.06
N VAL A 6 -4.45 12.58 6.61
CA VAL A 6 -3.41 13.60 6.73
C VAL A 6 -3.74 14.69 5.71
N ASN A 7 -4.31 15.79 6.18
CA ASN A 7 -4.70 16.93 5.35
C ASN A 7 -3.44 17.70 4.93
N MET A 8 -3.21 17.85 3.63
CA MET A 8 -2.11 18.60 3.01
C MET A 8 -2.03 20.08 3.44
N GLU A 9 -3.00 20.63 4.15
CA GLU A 9 -3.03 22.05 4.52
C GLU A 9 -2.31 22.41 5.84
N GLN A 10 -1.85 21.45 6.62
CA GLN A 10 -1.20 21.73 7.91
C GLN A 10 0.34 21.70 7.92
N ARG A 11 1.00 21.39 6.81
CA ARG A 11 2.47 21.30 6.73
C ARG A 11 3.22 22.55 6.29
N VAL A 12 2.56 23.71 6.14
CA VAL A 12 3.22 24.97 5.74
C VAL A 12 3.39 25.90 6.96
N ALA A 13 4.16 25.54 7.92
CA ALA A 13 4.81 26.49 8.83
C ALA A 13 5.75 25.76 9.80
N GLN A 14 7.01 25.60 9.44
CA GLN A 14 8.16 25.66 10.35
C GLN A 14 9.38 25.04 9.65
N ASN A 15 10.21 25.87 9.03
CA ASN A 15 11.67 25.67 9.03
C ASN A 15 12.37 26.84 8.34
N THR A 16 12.86 27.75 9.17
CA THR A 16 13.96 28.66 8.81
C THR A 16 15.00 28.59 9.93
N VAL A 17 16.14 27.99 9.66
CA VAL A 17 17.36 28.12 10.49
C VAL A 17 18.56 28.33 9.56
N PRO A 18 19.48 29.26 9.89
CA PRO A 18 20.51 29.75 8.98
C PRO A 18 21.77 28.86 8.91
N VAL A 19 22.34 28.81 7.69
CA VAL A 19 23.59 28.12 7.34
C VAL A 19 24.79 28.80 8.01
N GLN A 20 25.63 28.02 8.68
CA GLN A 20 27.01 28.37 8.96
C GLN A 20 27.96 27.36 8.32
N ASN A 21 28.91 27.87 7.52
CA ASN A 21 29.99 27.13 6.90
C ASN A 21 31.01 26.63 7.93
N GLY A 22 31.42 25.38 7.81
CA GLY A 22 32.56 24.81 8.52
C GLY A 22 33.04 23.54 7.83
N ASP A 23 34.30 23.55 7.38
CA ASP A 23 35.04 22.45 6.78
C ASP A 23 34.97 21.17 7.60
N VAL A 24 34.64 20.03 6.96
CA VAL A 24 34.75 18.71 7.60
C VAL A 24 35.35 17.67 6.67
N GLN A 25 36.39 17.09 7.17
CA GLN A 25 37.06 15.89 6.67
C GLN A 25 36.13 14.68 6.64
N ALA A 26 36.25 13.90 5.58
CA ALA A 26 35.65 12.57 5.46
C ALA A 26 36.17 11.60 6.51
N LYS A 27 35.28 11.01 7.29
CA LYS A 27 35.49 9.73 8.01
C LYS A 27 34.16 9.19 8.54
N GLY A 28 33.92 7.90 8.27
CA GLY A 28 32.97 7.08 9.02
C GLY A 28 31.66 6.83 8.24
N GLU A 29 31.47 5.60 7.84
CA GLU A 29 30.16 5.04 7.48
C GLU A 29 29.27 5.21 8.71
N ASP A 30 28.33 6.14 8.67
CA ASP A 30 27.25 6.26 9.66
C ASP A 30 26.24 5.11 9.43
N ALA A 31 26.44 4.05 10.20
CA ALA A 31 25.58 2.86 10.19
C ALA A 31 24.25 3.07 10.93
N ASP A 32 23.80 4.32 11.13
CA ASP A 32 22.60 4.64 11.90
C ASP A 32 21.87 5.90 11.40
N ALA A 33 21.91 6.14 10.10
CA ALA A 33 20.99 7.12 9.51
C ALA A 33 19.58 6.54 9.57
N VAL A 34 18.66 7.19 10.30
CA VAL A 34 17.23 6.83 10.32
C VAL A 34 16.76 6.87 8.86
N LYS A 35 16.37 5.70 8.33
CA LYS A 35 15.86 5.60 6.98
C LYS A 35 14.44 6.17 6.93
N LYS A 36 14.13 6.88 5.87
CA LYS A 36 12.79 7.34 5.59
C LYS A 36 11.90 6.13 5.28
N LYS A 37 10.76 6.01 5.93
CA LYS A 37 9.82 4.92 5.67
C LYS A 37 8.83 5.27 4.56
N VAL A 38 8.34 4.26 3.86
CA VAL A 38 7.27 4.39 2.86
C VAL A 38 6.54 3.06 2.74
N ALA A 39 5.22 3.08 2.57
CA ALA A 39 4.44 1.86 2.35
C ALA A 39 4.06 1.71 0.87
N LEU A 40 4.45 0.58 0.29
CA LEU A 40 4.02 0.19 -1.05
C LEU A 40 2.76 -0.67 -0.94
N THR A 41 1.67 -0.27 -1.61
CA THR A 41 0.39 -0.97 -1.52
C THR A 41 -0.17 -1.30 -2.89
N PHE A 42 -0.87 -2.45 -2.98
CA PHE A 42 -1.44 -2.97 -4.21
C PHE A 42 -2.92 -3.30 -4.01
N ASP A 43 -3.78 -2.78 -4.89
CA ASP A 43 -5.21 -2.99 -4.88
C ASP A 43 -5.65 -3.98 -5.97
N ASP A 44 -6.87 -4.52 -5.83
CA ASP A 44 -7.60 -5.39 -6.77
C ASP A 44 -7.13 -6.84 -6.91
N GLY A 45 -5.95 -7.19 -6.41
CA GLY A 45 -5.38 -8.53 -6.52
C GLY A 45 -6.12 -9.64 -5.75
N PRO A 46 -5.59 -10.88 -5.85
CA PRO A 46 -4.46 -11.26 -6.69
C PRO A 46 -4.83 -11.44 -8.16
N ASP A 47 -3.94 -11.05 -9.05
CA ASP A 47 -4.00 -11.36 -10.47
C ASP A 47 -3.21 -12.65 -10.77
N PRO A 48 -3.76 -13.61 -11.55
CA PRO A 48 -3.12 -14.90 -11.79
C PRO A 48 -1.82 -14.82 -12.60
N ASP A 49 -1.67 -13.81 -13.45
CA ASP A 49 -0.55 -13.70 -14.37
C ASP A 49 0.56 -12.82 -13.79
N TYR A 50 0.23 -11.80 -13.00
CA TYR A 50 1.19 -10.76 -12.62
C TYR A 50 1.55 -10.74 -11.13
N THR A 51 0.65 -11.15 -10.22
CA THR A 51 0.95 -11.09 -8.78
C THR A 51 2.14 -11.96 -8.39
N GLU A 52 2.29 -13.16 -8.96
CA GLU A 52 3.45 -14.02 -8.66
C GLU A 52 4.77 -13.39 -9.13
N MET A 53 4.77 -12.72 -10.27
CA MET A 53 5.94 -11.99 -10.78
C MET A 53 6.32 -10.83 -9.82
N LEU A 54 5.32 -10.11 -9.31
CA LEU A 54 5.53 -9.07 -8.31
C LEU A 54 6.12 -9.64 -7.02
N LEU A 55 5.55 -10.72 -6.49
CA LEU A 55 6.05 -11.39 -5.27
C LEU A 55 7.50 -11.86 -5.43
N ASP A 56 7.87 -12.41 -6.59
CA ASP A 56 9.25 -12.78 -6.89
C ASP A 56 10.20 -11.57 -6.86
N GLY A 57 9.74 -10.45 -7.41
CA GLY A 57 10.48 -9.19 -7.42
C GLY A 57 10.68 -8.58 -6.03
N LEU A 58 9.61 -8.56 -5.21
CA LEU A 58 9.64 -8.12 -3.81
C LEU A 58 10.57 -8.99 -2.96
N LYS A 59 10.47 -10.30 -3.12
CA LYS A 59 11.33 -11.26 -2.40
C LYS A 59 12.81 -11.07 -2.71
N LYS A 60 13.16 -10.86 -3.99
CA LYS A 60 14.56 -10.62 -4.41
C LYS A 60 15.15 -9.37 -3.76
N ARG A 61 14.31 -8.36 -3.44
CA ARG A 61 14.68 -7.09 -2.81
C ARG A 61 14.53 -7.11 -1.30
N ASN A 62 14.00 -8.21 -0.72
CA ASN A 62 13.65 -8.32 0.68
C ASN A 62 12.67 -7.22 1.15
N VAL A 63 11.76 -6.80 0.28
CA VAL A 63 10.75 -5.77 0.53
C VAL A 63 9.43 -6.42 0.93
N LYS A 64 8.76 -5.84 1.93
CA LYS A 64 7.39 -6.16 2.31
C LYS A 64 6.45 -5.08 1.78
N ALA A 65 5.23 -5.48 1.48
CA ALA A 65 4.19 -4.61 0.94
C ALA A 65 2.84 -4.97 1.56
N THR A 66 1.84 -4.13 1.32
CA THR A 66 0.46 -4.39 1.73
C THR A 66 -0.42 -4.60 0.50
N PHE A 67 -1.23 -5.67 0.52
CA PHE A 67 -2.14 -6.03 -0.56
C PHE A 67 -3.58 -5.88 -0.09
N PHE A 68 -4.36 -5.02 -0.70
CA PHE A 68 -5.81 -4.89 -0.47
C PHE A 68 -6.56 -5.74 -1.48
N LEU A 69 -7.01 -6.93 -1.06
CA LEU A 69 -7.53 -7.94 -1.96
C LEU A 69 -9.04 -7.85 -2.16
N LEU A 70 -9.48 -8.11 -3.38
CA LEU A 70 -10.88 -8.41 -3.67
C LEU A 70 -11.22 -9.82 -3.19
N GLY A 71 -12.34 -9.96 -2.50
CA GLY A 71 -12.74 -11.28 -1.96
C GLY A 71 -12.90 -12.35 -3.03
N LYS A 72 -13.50 -12.01 -4.19
CA LYS A 72 -13.65 -12.92 -5.33
C LYS A 72 -12.31 -13.39 -5.91
N GLN A 73 -11.30 -12.51 -5.94
CA GLN A 73 -9.98 -12.86 -6.45
C GLN A 73 -9.23 -13.73 -5.43
N ALA A 74 -9.36 -13.42 -4.14
CA ALA A 74 -8.79 -14.25 -3.08
C ALA A 74 -9.35 -15.69 -3.10
N GLU A 75 -10.67 -15.85 -3.31
CA GLU A 75 -11.29 -17.18 -3.45
C GLU A 75 -10.87 -17.91 -4.73
N ALA A 76 -10.67 -17.17 -5.84
CA ALA A 76 -10.25 -17.75 -7.10
C ALA A 76 -8.79 -18.22 -7.09
N TYR A 77 -7.91 -17.51 -6.38
CA TYR A 77 -6.45 -17.75 -6.37
C TYR A 77 -5.89 -17.89 -4.94
N PRO A 78 -6.38 -18.83 -4.14
CA PRO A 78 -6.03 -18.96 -2.73
C PRO A 78 -4.55 -19.27 -2.48
N ASP A 79 -3.87 -19.92 -3.43
CA ASP A 79 -2.46 -20.27 -3.26
C ASP A 79 -1.55 -19.04 -3.40
N ILE A 80 -1.93 -18.04 -4.21
CA ILE A 80 -1.23 -16.75 -4.28
C ILE A 80 -1.39 -15.99 -2.95
N VAL A 81 -2.61 -15.95 -2.39
CA VAL A 81 -2.87 -15.31 -1.09
C VAL A 81 -2.08 -16.00 0.04
N LYS A 82 -2.02 -17.33 0.05
CA LYS A 82 -1.17 -18.09 1.00
C LYS A 82 0.30 -17.71 0.86
N ARG A 83 0.78 -17.53 -0.38
CA ARG A 83 2.14 -17.12 -0.66
C ARG A 83 2.41 -15.71 -0.12
N MET A 84 1.53 -14.74 -0.37
CA MET A 84 1.62 -13.38 0.19
C MET A 84 1.79 -13.42 1.71
N HIS A 85 0.87 -14.12 2.38
CA HIS A 85 0.88 -14.26 3.84
C HIS A 85 2.17 -14.92 4.35
N LYS A 86 2.57 -16.06 3.75
CA LYS A 86 3.78 -16.79 4.13
C LYS A 86 5.06 -15.98 3.92
N GLU A 87 5.11 -15.12 2.90
CA GLU A 87 6.24 -14.25 2.63
C GLU A 87 6.25 -12.98 3.50
N GLY A 88 5.24 -12.82 4.39
CA GLY A 88 5.17 -11.75 5.40
C GLY A 88 4.67 -10.41 4.84
N HIS A 89 3.90 -10.45 3.75
CA HIS A 89 3.17 -9.29 3.29
C HIS A 89 1.89 -9.11 4.10
N MET A 90 1.48 -7.86 4.29
CA MET A 90 0.20 -7.55 4.92
C MET A 90 -0.95 -7.72 3.93
N ILE A 91 -2.09 -8.23 4.40
CA ILE A 91 -3.28 -8.44 3.60
C ILE A 91 -4.43 -7.63 4.18
N GLY A 92 -4.98 -6.73 3.40
CA GLY A 92 -6.15 -5.91 3.69
C GLY A 92 -7.38 -6.32 2.85
N ASN A 93 -8.51 -5.72 3.18
CA ASN A 93 -9.79 -5.93 2.53
C ASN A 93 -10.07 -4.82 1.51
N HIS A 94 -10.45 -5.18 0.27
CA HIS A 94 -10.82 -4.25 -0.79
C HIS A 94 -12.25 -4.45 -1.31
N SER A 95 -13.19 -4.88 -0.45
CA SER A 95 -14.53 -5.36 -0.81
C SER A 95 -14.50 -6.70 -1.57
N TYR A 96 -15.69 -7.26 -1.86
CA TYR A 96 -15.77 -8.54 -2.54
C TYR A 96 -15.74 -8.41 -4.07
N ASP A 97 -16.51 -7.47 -4.64
CA ASP A 97 -16.72 -7.30 -6.08
C ASP A 97 -16.20 -5.99 -6.65
N HIS A 98 -15.41 -5.23 -5.92
CA HIS A 98 -14.96 -3.88 -6.28
C HIS A 98 -16.12 -2.91 -6.54
N VAL A 99 -17.15 -2.95 -5.72
CA VAL A 99 -18.29 -2.02 -5.80
C VAL A 99 -18.05 -0.77 -4.98
N ASN A 100 -18.60 0.37 -5.40
CA ASN A 100 -18.54 1.58 -4.59
C ASN A 100 -19.39 1.39 -3.33
N LEU A 101 -18.74 1.15 -2.20
CA LEU A 101 -19.39 0.83 -0.93
C LEU A 101 -20.26 1.97 -0.41
N ALA A 102 -19.92 3.24 -0.72
CA ALA A 102 -20.70 4.40 -0.30
C ALA A 102 -22.11 4.44 -0.90
N ASN A 103 -22.30 3.79 -2.06
CA ASN A 103 -23.58 3.73 -2.77
C ASN A 103 -24.47 2.58 -2.31
N LEU A 104 -24.00 1.74 -1.39
CA LEU A 104 -24.73 0.57 -0.91
C LEU A 104 -25.53 0.87 0.36
N SER A 105 -26.52 0.01 0.63
CA SER A 105 -27.11 -0.05 1.96
C SER A 105 -26.09 -0.49 3.00
N LYS A 106 -26.29 -0.14 4.28
CA LYS A 106 -25.44 -0.62 5.38
C LYS A 106 -25.28 -2.15 5.38
N THR A 107 -26.35 -2.86 5.09
CA THR A 107 -26.37 -4.33 5.04
C THR A 107 -25.55 -4.88 3.88
N ASP A 108 -25.67 -4.28 2.68
CA ASP A 108 -24.95 -4.74 1.50
C ASP A 108 -23.46 -4.38 1.59
N ALA A 109 -23.11 -3.18 2.09
CA ALA A 109 -21.73 -2.81 2.35
C ALA A 109 -21.08 -3.76 3.37
N ALA A 110 -21.79 -4.06 4.49
CA ALA A 110 -21.32 -5.01 5.47
C ALA A 110 -21.13 -6.42 4.89
N LYS A 111 -22.00 -6.84 3.97
CA LYS A 111 -21.90 -8.13 3.27
C LYS A 111 -20.63 -8.18 2.42
N GLN A 112 -20.34 -7.15 1.63
CA GLN A 112 -19.14 -7.05 0.79
C GLN A 112 -17.85 -7.17 1.63
N ILE A 113 -17.77 -6.41 2.72
CA ILE A 113 -16.61 -6.43 3.62
C ILE A 113 -16.47 -7.78 4.32
N ARG A 114 -17.56 -8.34 4.84
CA ARG A 114 -17.55 -9.61 5.57
C ARG A 114 -17.14 -10.78 4.67
N MET A 115 -17.70 -10.88 3.46
CA MET A 115 -17.37 -11.96 2.53
C MET A 115 -15.87 -11.98 2.21
N THR A 116 -15.28 -10.82 1.97
CA THR A 116 -13.83 -10.70 1.74
C THR A 116 -13.02 -11.10 2.97
N SER A 117 -13.42 -10.61 4.15
CA SER A 117 -12.73 -10.97 5.39
C SER A 117 -12.79 -12.47 5.69
N GLU A 118 -13.94 -13.11 5.44
CA GLU A 118 -14.11 -14.55 5.59
C GLU A 118 -13.26 -15.34 4.58
N ALA A 119 -13.20 -14.88 3.32
CA ALA A 119 -12.34 -15.49 2.29
C ALA A 119 -10.86 -15.44 2.69
N ILE A 120 -10.36 -14.27 3.08
CA ILE A 120 -8.98 -14.08 3.54
C ILE A 120 -8.69 -14.96 4.76
N HIS A 121 -9.57 -14.93 5.78
CA HIS A 121 -9.41 -15.73 7.00
C HIS A 121 -9.37 -17.23 6.70
N LYS A 122 -10.22 -17.72 5.84
CA LYS A 122 -10.24 -19.14 5.44
C LYS A 122 -8.90 -19.59 4.83
N ILE A 123 -8.19 -18.71 4.16
CA ILE A 123 -6.95 -19.01 3.45
C ILE A 123 -5.73 -18.83 4.36
N THR A 124 -5.69 -17.76 5.16
CA THR A 124 -4.52 -17.36 5.96
C THR A 124 -4.62 -17.76 7.44
N GLY A 125 -5.83 -17.98 7.96
CA GLY A 125 -6.12 -18.15 9.39
C GLY A 125 -6.30 -16.83 10.14
N GLU A 126 -6.11 -15.67 9.48
CA GLU A 126 -6.16 -14.34 10.09
C GLU A 126 -7.22 -13.48 9.43
N TYR A 127 -7.93 -12.66 10.23
CA TYR A 127 -8.84 -11.64 9.71
C TYR A 127 -8.08 -10.36 9.35
N PRO A 128 -8.35 -9.75 8.18
CA PRO A 128 -7.73 -8.47 7.83
C PRO A 128 -8.18 -7.38 8.80
N GLN A 129 -7.24 -6.54 9.23
CA GLN A 129 -7.50 -5.43 10.15
C GLN A 129 -7.68 -4.09 9.41
N TYR A 130 -7.32 -4.05 8.13
CA TYR A 130 -7.34 -2.85 7.30
C TYR A 130 -8.33 -3.01 6.15
N LEU A 131 -9.06 -1.93 5.89
CA LEU A 131 -10.00 -1.79 4.78
C LEU A 131 -9.54 -0.64 3.88
N ARG A 132 -9.36 -0.88 2.61
CA ARG A 132 -9.33 0.20 1.62
C ARG A 132 -10.62 0.11 0.81
N PRO A 133 -11.53 1.09 0.93
CA PRO A 133 -12.75 1.06 0.15
C PRO A 133 -12.45 1.35 -1.31
N PRO A 134 -13.08 0.64 -2.28
CA PRO A 134 -12.97 0.97 -3.69
C PRO A 134 -13.25 2.45 -3.97
N PHE A 135 -12.45 3.04 -4.86
CA PHE A 135 -12.54 4.47 -5.22
C PHE A 135 -12.24 5.45 -4.08
N GLY A 136 -11.73 4.99 -2.93
CA GLY A 136 -11.51 5.81 -1.75
C GLY A 136 -12.78 6.28 -1.03
N ASN A 137 -13.95 5.78 -1.42
CA ASN A 137 -15.24 6.20 -0.88
C ASN A 137 -15.65 5.34 0.32
N GLU A 138 -15.71 5.95 1.50
CA GLU A 138 -16.03 5.26 2.74
C GLU A 138 -17.41 4.58 2.70
N PRO A 139 -17.50 3.35 3.25
CA PRO A 139 -18.79 2.68 3.38
C PRO A 139 -19.70 3.42 4.38
N PRO A 140 -21.02 3.27 4.26
CA PRO A 140 -21.92 3.72 5.30
C PRO A 140 -21.59 2.97 6.62
N GLU A 141 -21.76 3.65 7.75
CA GLU A 141 -21.43 3.11 9.07
C GLU A 141 -22.06 1.73 9.29
N CYS A 142 -21.26 0.68 9.25
CA CYS A 142 -21.69 -0.70 9.42
C CYS A 142 -20.78 -1.44 10.44
N SER A 143 -21.32 -2.52 11.03
CA SER A 143 -20.62 -3.24 12.09
C SER A 143 -19.30 -3.89 11.64
N CYS A 144 -19.21 -4.32 10.38
CA CYS A 144 -18.00 -4.96 9.86
C CYS A 144 -16.85 -3.96 9.66
N ALA A 145 -17.16 -2.72 9.24
CA ALA A 145 -16.17 -1.66 9.09
C ALA A 145 -15.68 -1.10 10.43
N LYS A 146 -16.48 -1.20 11.52
CA LYS A 146 -16.12 -0.65 12.84
C LYS A 146 -14.88 -1.27 13.47
N ASN A 147 -14.57 -2.51 13.11
CA ASN A 147 -13.42 -3.25 13.65
C ASN A 147 -12.20 -3.22 12.70
N MET A 148 -12.28 -2.45 11.63
CA MET A 148 -11.22 -2.30 10.65
C MET A 148 -10.82 -0.83 10.55
N MET A 149 -9.54 -0.58 10.34
CA MET A 149 -9.06 0.76 10.05
C MET A 149 -9.12 1.01 8.54
N THR A 150 -9.72 2.12 8.14
CA THR A 150 -9.70 2.56 6.74
C THR A 150 -8.33 3.15 6.42
N VAL A 151 -7.71 2.65 5.35
CA VAL A 151 -6.41 3.12 4.85
C VAL A 151 -6.60 3.61 3.42
N LEU A 152 -6.32 4.88 3.18
CA LEU A 152 -6.25 5.47 1.85
C LEU A 152 -4.80 5.51 1.34
N TRP A 153 -4.43 6.51 0.57
CA TRP A 153 -3.10 6.70 0.00
C TRP A 153 -2.73 8.17 -0.08
N ASP A 154 -1.45 8.45 -0.17
CA ASP A 154 -0.89 9.78 -0.35
C ASP A 154 -0.45 10.00 -1.80
N VAL A 155 0.10 8.96 -2.45
CA VAL A 155 0.60 9.01 -3.82
C VAL A 155 -0.16 8.02 -4.70
N ASP A 156 -0.85 8.54 -5.74
CA ASP A 156 -1.51 7.75 -6.80
C ASP A 156 -0.91 8.14 -8.17
N PRO A 157 -0.03 7.33 -8.75
CA PRO A 157 0.54 7.61 -10.07
C PRO A 157 -0.39 7.27 -11.23
N LEU A 158 -1.57 6.67 -10.97
CA LEU A 158 -2.52 6.18 -11.96
C LEU A 158 -1.89 5.10 -12.86
N ASP A 159 -1.22 4.11 -12.28
CA ASP A 159 -0.53 3.02 -12.99
C ASP A 159 -1.48 2.17 -13.83
N TRP A 160 -2.71 1.96 -13.37
CA TRP A 160 -3.75 1.19 -14.03
C TRP A 160 -4.17 1.75 -15.40
N CYS A 161 -3.97 3.04 -15.66
CA CYS A 161 -4.27 3.67 -16.96
C CYS A 161 -3.02 4.22 -17.67
N CYS A 162 -1.83 4.07 -17.09
CA CYS A 162 -0.57 4.52 -17.64
C CYS A 162 0.21 3.31 -18.19
N GLY A 163 0.26 3.17 -19.52
CA GLY A 163 0.96 2.05 -20.17
C GLY A 163 2.50 2.14 -20.14
N SER A 164 3.10 3.08 -19.37
CA SER A 164 4.53 3.31 -19.30
C SER A 164 5.03 3.21 -17.86
N SER A 165 5.77 2.13 -17.55
CA SER A 165 6.40 1.93 -16.25
C SER A 165 7.33 3.08 -15.86
N SER A 166 8.12 3.62 -16.79
CA SER A 166 9.02 4.74 -16.53
C SER A 166 8.29 6.01 -16.11
N THR A 167 7.14 6.31 -16.73
CA THR A 167 6.30 7.47 -16.35
C THR A 167 5.72 7.31 -14.94
N VAL A 168 5.30 6.11 -14.58
CA VAL A 168 4.80 5.79 -13.23
C VAL A 168 5.91 5.96 -12.19
N ILE A 169 7.10 5.43 -12.46
CA ILE A 169 8.28 5.58 -11.60
C ILE A 169 8.61 7.06 -11.38
N GLU A 170 8.70 7.86 -12.47
CA GLU A 170 9.01 9.29 -12.36
C GLU A 170 8.00 10.07 -11.52
N LYS A 171 6.71 9.77 -11.68
CA LYS A 171 5.64 10.40 -10.88
C LYS A 171 5.80 10.12 -9.39
N VAL A 172 6.00 8.84 -9.02
CA VAL A 172 6.16 8.44 -7.62
C VAL A 172 7.42 9.05 -7.02
N VAL A 173 8.57 8.88 -7.67
CA VAL A 173 9.87 9.39 -7.20
C VAL A 173 9.87 10.91 -6.98
N LYS A 174 9.07 11.63 -7.76
CA LYS A 174 8.94 13.09 -7.64
C LYS A 174 8.00 13.54 -6.52
N ALA A 175 6.97 12.73 -6.24
CA ALA A 175 5.88 13.11 -5.33
C ALA A 175 6.06 12.58 -3.92
N VAL A 176 6.74 11.44 -3.76
CA VAL A 176 6.81 10.71 -2.49
C VAL A 176 7.58 11.47 -1.41
N GLU A 177 7.02 11.49 -0.22
CA GLU A 177 7.62 11.99 1.02
C GLU A 177 7.77 10.83 2.03
N GLU A 178 8.42 11.11 3.17
CA GLU A 178 8.51 10.17 4.29
C GLU A 178 7.12 9.86 4.85
N ASP A 179 6.87 8.61 5.19
CA ASP A 179 5.61 8.05 5.71
C ASP A 179 4.43 8.05 4.72
N ASP A 180 4.71 8.26 3.43
CA ASP A 180 3.66 8.16 2.40
C ASP A 180 3.27 6.71 2.12
N ILE A 181 1.98 6.55 1.81
CA ILE A 181 1.38 5.31 1.31
C ILE A 181 1.18 5.44 -0.20
N ILE A 182 1.87 4.60 -0.97
CA ILE A 182 1.81 4.59 -2.44
C ILE A 182 0.77 3.57 -2.90
N LEU A 183 -0.19 4.01 -3.72
CA LEU A 183 -1.18 3.16 -4.37
C LEU A 183 -0.67 2.68 -5.72
N LEU A 184 -0.67 1.37 -5.93
CA LEU A 184 -0.44 0.69 -7.21
C LEU A 184 -1.44 -0.47 -7.39
N HIS A 185 -1.35 -1.13 -8.54
CA HIS A 185 -2.11 -2.34 -8.86
C HIS A 185 -1.16 -3.41 -9.41
N ASP A 186 -1.51 -4.68 -9.23
CA ASP A 186 -0.71 -5.81 -9.72
C ASP A 186 -1.35 -6.52 -10.93
N ALA A 187 -2.14 -5.78 -11.72
CA ALA A 187 -2.95 -6.31 -12.80
C ALA A 187 -2.34 -6.15 -14.21
N SER A 188 -1.07 -5.75 -14.32
CA SER A 188 -0.37 -5.64 -15.60
C SER A 188 1.15 -5.76 -15.45
N GLU A 189 1.82 -6.20 -16.53
CA GLU A 189 3.30 -6.26 -16.56
C GLU A 189 3.92 -4.87 -16.31
N SER A 190 3.36 -3.81 -16.92
CA SER A 190 3.87 -2.44 -16.75
C SER A 190 3.73 -1.91 -15.32
N SER A 191 2.67 -2.29 -14.59
CA SER A 191 2.49 -1.94 -13.18
C SER A 191 3.51 -2.67 -12.30
N VAL A 192 3.75 -3.96 -12.55
CA VAL A 192 4.77 -4.74 -11.84
C VAL A 192 6.17 -4.19 -12.09
N GLU A 193 6.53 -3.91 -13.35
CA GLU A 193 7.80 -3.26 -13.68
C GLU A 193 7.95 -1.89 -13.00
N ALA A 194 6.88 -1.10 -12.97
CA ALA A 194 6.87 0.19 -12.29
C ALA A 194 7.10 0.04 -10.79
N ALA A 195 6.40 -0.88 -10.13
CA ALA A 195 6.56 -1.15 -8.70
C ALA A 195 8.00 -1.53 -8.35
N LEU A 196 8.61 -2.46 -9.10
CA LEU A 196 9.99 -2.87 -8.88
C LEU A 196 10.99 -1.75 -9.17
N GLY A 197 10.74 -0.93 -10.19
CA GLY A 197 11.55 0.24 -10.50
C GLY A 197 11.45 1.36 -9.46
N ILE A 198 10.27 1.55 -8.86
CA ILE A 198 10.05 2.47 -7.73
C ILE A 198 10.90 2.04 -6.54
N ILE A 199 10.88 0.74 -6.19
CA ILE A 199 11.70 0.21 -5.12
C ILE A 199 13.18 0.51 -5.37
N ASP A 200 13.70 0.14 -6.54
CA ASP A 200 15.11 0.33 -6.90
C ASP A 200 15.53 1.82 -6.89
N ALA A 201 14.60 2.73 -7.18
CA ALA A 201 14.86 4.16 -7.20
C ALA A 201 14.82 4.79 -5.79
N LEU A 202 13.85 4.41 -4.97
CA LEU A 202 13.66 4.99 -3.63
C LEU A 202 14.66 4.42 -2.61
N GLU A 203 15.05 3.15 -2.71
CA GLU A 203 16.14 2.60 -1.87
C GLU A 203 17.45 3.38 -2.07
N LYS A 204 17.77 3.81 -3.30
CA LYS A 204 18.93 4.67 -3.58
C LYS A 204 18.83 6.06 -2.96
N GLN A 205 17.62 6.50 -2.63
CA GLN A 205 17.35 7.77 -1.95
C GLN A 205 17.25 7.63 -0.42
N GLY A 206 17.51 6.42 0.11
CA GLY A 206 17.50 6.13 1.53
C GLY A 206 16.14 5.78 2.12
N TYR A 207 15.15 5.45 1.28
CA TYR A 207 13.87 4.94 1.75
C TYR A 207 13.95 3.47 2.14
N GLU A 208 13.16 3.09 3.15
CA GLU A 208 12.88 1.73 3.56
C GLU A 208 11.40 1.43 3.32
N PHE A 209 11.12 0.26 2.73
CA PHE A 209 9.76 -0.18 2.47
C PHE A 209 9.23 -0.99 3.62
N VAL A 210 8.11 -0.54 4.18
CA VAL A 210 7.42 -1.15 5.32
C VAL A 210 5.96 -1.43 4.99
N THR A 211 5.26 -2.15 5.87
CA THR A 211 3.81 -2.35 5.74
C THR A 211 3.04 -1.15 6.29
N VAL A 212 1.76 -1.00 5.93
CA VAL A 212 0.99 0.21 6.28
C VAL A 212 0.85 0.44 7.78
N ASP A 213 0.86 -0.61 8.61
CA ASP A 213 0.81 -0.47 10.07
C ASP A 213 2.06 0.20 10.63
N GLU A 214 3.22 -0.06 10.04
CA GLU A 214 4.49 0.53 10.46
C GLU A 214 4.60 2.02 10.10
N VAL A 215 3.80 2.50 9.13
CA VAL A 215 3.68 3.93 8.80
C VAL A 215 2.64 4.61 9.68
N ILE A 216 1.53 3.92 10.00
CA ILE A 216 0.40 4.52 10.72
C ILE A 216 0.65 4.63 12.23
N PHE A 217 1.45 3.74 12.82
CA PHE A 217 1.61 3.62 14.28
C PHE A 217 3.00 3.99 14.80
N GLU A 218 3.72 4.83 14.10
CA GLU A 218 4.94 5.44 14.65
C GLU A 218 4.72 6.52 15.68
#